data_15234ede74fc1fe719974c88249fc122
#
_entry.id   15234ede74fc1fe719974c88249fc122
#
_cell.length_a   1.000
_cell.length_b   1.000
_cell.length_c   1.000
_cell.angle_alpha   90.00
_cell.angle_beta   90.00
_cell.angle_gamma   90.00
#
_symmetry.space_group_name_H-M   'P 1'
#
loop_
_entity.id
_entity.type
_entity.pdbx_description
1 polymer ?
#
loop_
_entity_poly.entity_id
_entity_poly.type
_entity_poly.pdbx_seq_one_letter_code
_entity_poly.pdbx_strand_id
1 'polypeptide(L)'
;MKEISVFILMLSLIIGCNEYSTEISQEIGSVKEEPSDFFTQESESSENTEKLFDFSKESHSEWFLVNDDVMGGVSQAQIQRINQSVMSFSGRLSLKNNGGFSSVRSFLPESALASFDGLTFKIRGDGRLYSVLVTTQNPRISWQSEFETNEGWQIVTVPFDEMRMSVRGWKVENSPKIVGSKVTGIGFIISDKIQEPFNLEIDWIAAHEDSG
;
A
#
# COMPACT_ATOMS: atom_id res chain seq x y z
N MET A 1 32.82 6.97 -51.49
CA MET A 1 33.68 8.15 -51.76
C MET A 1 33.44 9.18 -50.68
N LYS A 2 34.54 9.44 -49.98
CA LYS A 2 34.91 10.63 -49.17
C LYS A 2 34.17 10.74 -47.82
N GLU A 3 34.89 10.43 -46.77
CA GLU A 3 36.02 11.01 -46.02
C GLU A 3 35.50 11.97 -44.94
N ILE A 4 35.64 11.62 -43.65
CA ILE A 4 36.67 11.96 -42.66
C ILE A 4 36.64 13.43 -42.22
N SER A 5 36.47 13.73 -40.98
CA SER A 5 37.47 14.42 -40.18
C SER A 5 37.17 14.46 -38.67
N VAL A 6 38.09 13.91 -37.97
CA VAL A 6 38.51 14.02 -36.57
C VAL A 6 39.04 15.44 -36.28
N PHE A 7 38.77 16.01 -35.11
CA PHE A 7 39.70 16.94 -34.47
C PHE A 7 39.72 16.81 -32.96
N ILE A 8 40.85 16.36 -32.49
CA ILE A 8 41.40 16.37 -31.13
C ILE A 8 42.21 17.67 -30.98
N LEU A 9 42.22 18.30 -29.82
CA LEU A 9 43.37 18.94 -29.15
C LEU A 9 42.92 19.69 -27.88
N MET A 10 43.46 19.35 -26.81
CA MET A 10 44.63 19.71 -25.96
C MET A 10 44.31 20.80 -24.94
N LEU A 11 44.38 20.48 -23.69
CA LEU A 11 45.48 20.58 -22.69
C LEU A 11 45.98 22.00 -22.39
N SER A 12 45.83 22.46 -21.16
CA SER A 12 46.88 23.21 -20.46
C SER A 12 46.63 23.32 -18.95
N LEU A 13 47.59 22.78 -18.22
CA LEU A 13 47.93 23.04 -16.82
C LEU A 13 48.26 24.51 -16.57
N ILE A 14 47.95 25.03 -15.37
CA ILE A 14 48.87 25.95 -14.66
C ILE A 14 48.75 25.72 -13.16
N ILE A 15 49.88 25.45 -12.55
CA ILE A 15 50.29 25.32 -11.17
C ILE A 15 50.46 26.71 -10.57
N GLY A 16 50.14 26.85 -9.27
CA GLY A 16 50.52 28.03 -8.53
C GLY A 16 50.35 27.85 -7.02
N CYS A 17 51.41 27.40 -6.38
CA CYS A 17 51.59 27.44 -4.90
C CYS A 17 51.65 28.91 -4.41
N ASN A 18 51.14 29.18 -3.22
CA ASN A 18 51.94 29.90 -2.24
C ASN A 18 51.44 29.69 -0.81
N GLU A 19 52.37 29.25 0.04
CA GLU A 19 52.32 29.20 1.50
C GLU A 19 52.31 30.61 2.08
N TYR A 20 51.58 30.79 3.20
CA TYR A 20 52.05 31.68 4.28
C TYR A 20 51.52 31.23 5.62
N SER A 21 52.45 30.74 6.45
CA SER A 21 52.29 30.50 7.89
C SER A 21 52.17 31.83 8.64
N THR A 22 51.40 31.90 9.69
CA THR A 22 51.87 32.39 11.00
C THR A 22 50.89 32.06 12.12
N GLU A 23 51.43 31.48 13.17
CA GLU A 23 50.84 31.16 14.47
C GLU A 23 50.35 32.40 15.23
N ILE A 24 49.22 32.26 15.97
CA ILE A 24 49.11 32.86 17.32
C ILE A 24 48.26 31.90 18.18
N SER A 25 48.89 31.37 19.21
CA SER A 25 48.29 30.67 20.32
C SER A 25 47.56 31.65 21.24
N GLN A 26 46.42 31.28 21.79
CA GLN A 26 46.13 31.28 23.24
C GLN A 26 44.67 30.91 23.53
N GLU A 27 44.56 29.83 24.28
CA GLU A 27 43.63 29.50 25.36
C GLU A 27 42.37 30.34 25.54
N ILE A 28 41.21 29.67 25.61
CA ILE A 28 40.31 29.67 26.78
C ILE A 28 39.17 28.66 26.54
N GLY A 29 39.00 27.77 27.51
CA GLY A 29 37.68 27.30 27.96
C GLY A 29 37.03 26.14 27.19
N SER A 30 37.29 24.95 27.72
CA SER A 30 36.49 23.77 27.43
C SER A 30 35.01 23.97 27.85
N VAL A 31 34.12 23.99 26.93
CA VAL A 31 32.72 23.59 27.13
C VAL A 31 32.47 22.45 26.16
N LYS A 32 32.43 21.25 26.72
CA LYS A 32 31.89 20.11 26.01
C LYS A 32 30.38 20.26 25.91
N GLU A 33 29.90 20.67 24.79
CA GLU A 33 28.52 20.38 24.36
C GLU A 33 28.54 19.05 23.62
N GLU A 34 28.07 18.01 24.29
CA GLU A 34 27.70 16.77 23.64
C GLU A 34 26.44 17.08 22.81
N PRO A 35 26.38 16.69 21.51
CA PRO A 35 25.12 16.66 20.79
C PRO A 35 24.28 15.55 21.40
N SER A 36 23.22 15.92 22.10
CA SER A 36 22.17 14.98 22.48
C SER A 36 21.51 14.46 21.21
N ASP A 37 21.95 13.30 20.77
CA ASP A 37 21.21 12.46 19.84
C ASP A 37 19.87 12.11 20.50
N PHE A 38 18.87 12.95 20.26
CA PHE A 38 17.49 12.63 20.53
C PHE A 38 17.01 11.70 19.40
N PHE A 39 17.49 10.46 19.44
CA PHE A 39 16.83 9.38 18.73
C PHE A 39 15.45 9.21 19.35
N THR A 40 14.47 9.77 18.70
CA THR A 40 13.08 9.34 18.88
C THR A 40 13.03 7.89 18.44
N GLN A 41 13.15 6.98 19.38
CA GLN A 41 12.73 5.61 19.18
C GLN A 41 11.21 5.67 18.95
N GLU A 42 10.81 5.62 17.69
CA GLU A 42 9.48 5.12 17.38
C GLU A 42 9.42 3.72 17.98
N SER A 43 8.68 3.59 19.06
CA SER A 43 8.35 2.31 19.64
C SER A 43 7.50 1.57 18.60
N GLU A 44 8.14 0.77 17.75
CA GLU A 44 7.47 -0.33 17.09
C GLU A 44 6.96 -1.24 18.18
N SER A 45 5.72 -1.04 18.59
CA SER A 45 4.99 -2.06 19.30
C SER A 45 4.88 -3.23 18.33
N SER A 46 5.72 -4.23 18.51
CA SER A 46 5.62 -5.51 17.84
C SER A 46 4.38 -6.23 18.37
N GLU A 47 3.19 -5.76 17.99
CA GLU A 47 2.00 -6.58 17.97
C GLU A 47 2.34 -7.80 17.09
N ASN A 48 2.06 -8.97 17.61
CA ASN A 48 2.34 -10.27 16.98
C ASN A 48 1.37 -10.46 15.79
N THR A 49 1.58 -9.64 14.74
CA THR A 49 0.70 -9.51 13.59
C THR A 49 1.16 -10.51 12.54
N GLU A 50 0.44 -11.62 12.38
CA GLU A 50 0.74 -12.59 11.33
C GLU A 50 0.45 -11.99 9.95
N LYS A 51 1.51 -11.72 9.16
CA LYS A 51 1.37 -11.21 7.79
C LYS A 51 0.82 -12.29 6.87
N LEU A 52 -0.35 -12.04 6.32
CA LEU A 52 -1.00 -12.86 5.30
C LEU A 52 -0.38 -12.62 3.93
N PHE A 53 -0.05 -11.36 3.63
CA PHE A 53 0.59 -10.93 2.40
C PHE A 53 1.67 -9.91 2.71
N ASP A 54 2.87 -10.18 2.26
CA ASP A 54 4.03 -9.29 2.34
C ASP A 54 4.59 -9.13 0.93
N PHE A 55 4.29 -8.00 0.31
CA PHE A 55 4.66 -7.76 -1.08
C PHE A 55 6.16 -7.48 -1.26
N SER A 56 6.93 -7.34 -0.17
CA SER A 56 8.39 -7.28 -0.22
C SER A 56 9.04 -8.66 -0.42
N LYS A 57 8.29 -9.73 -0.23
CA LYS A 57 8.74 -11.10 -0.41
C LYS A 57 8.19 -11.70 -1.70
N GLU A 58 8.91 -12.65 -2.29
CA GLU A 58 8.33 -13.48 -3.34
C GLU A 58 7.18 -14.30 -2.75
N SER A 59 5.97 -13.98 -3.18
CA SER A 59 4.75 -14.67 -2.77
C SER A 59 4.12 -15.30 -4.00
N HIS A 60 3.69 -16.55 -3.88
CA HIS A 60 2.92 -17.25 -4.90
C HIS A 60 1.42 -16.94 -4.84
N SER A 61 1.02 -15.95 -4.04
CA SER A 61 -0.38 -15.55 -3.94
C SER A 61 -0.84 -14.89 -5.22
N GLU A 62 -1.86 -15.46 -5.83
CA GLU A 62 -2.46 -14.90 -7.04
C GLU A 62 -3.48 -13.81 -6.68
N TRP A 63 -3.26 -12.64 -7.25
CA TRP A 63 -4.20 -11.53 -7.17
C TRP A 63 -4.87 -11.35 -8.54
N PHE A 64 -6.19 -11.18 -8.54
CA PHE A 64 -6.98 -11.02 -9.74
C PHE A 64 -7.93 -9.84 -9.64
N LEU A 65 -8.29 -9.30 -10.81
CA LEU A 65 -9.22 -8.18 -10.92
C LEU A 65 -10.66 -8.69 -11.10
N VAL A 66 -11.59 -7.99 -10.48
CA VAL A 66 -13.02 -8.10 -10.76
C VAL A 66 -13.57 -6.70 -10.99
N ASN A 67 -13.85 -6.39 -12.23
CA ASN A 67 -14.41 -5.11 -12.65
C ASN A 67 -15.92 -5.23 -12.90
N ASP A 68 -16.53 -4.10 -13.18
CA ASP A 68 -17.94 -4.00 -13.51
C ASP A 68 -18.32 -4.59 -14.90
N ASP A 69 -17.34 -5.03 -15.68
CA ASP A 69 -17.54 -5.74 -16.95
C ASP A 69 -18.38 -7.02 -16.80
N VAL A 70 -18.33 -7.66 -15.64
CA VAL A 70 -19.23 -8.78 -15.28
C VAL A 70 -20.72 -8.41 -15.33
N MET A 71 -21.03 -7.11 -15.36
CA MET A 71 -22.39 -6.55 -15.49
C MET A 71 -22.53 -5.65 -16.72
N GLY A 72 -21.55 -5.64 -17.62
CA GLY A 72 -21.52 -4.83 -18.83
C GLY A 72 -20.94 -3.43 -18.65
N GLY A 73 -20.37 -3.10 -17.49
CA GLY A 73 -19.60 -1.88 -17.26
C GLY A 73 -18.32 -1.82 -18.08
N VAL A 74 -17.63 -0.71 -18.03
CA VAL A 74 -16.40 -0.48 -18.81
C VAL A 74 -15.29 0.17 -17.99
N SER A 75 -15.31 0.00 -16.67
CA SER A 75 -14.20 0.38 -15.80
C SER A 75 -12.95 -0.44 -16.12
N GLN A 76 -11.80 0.17 -16.01
CA GLN A 76 -10.51 -0.47 -16.30
C GLN A 76 -9.59 -0.36 -15.11
N ALA A 77 -8.96 -1.46 -14.76
CA ALA A 77 -7.97 -1.51 -13.69
C ALA A 77 -6.81 -2.44 -14.06
N GLN A 78 -5.73 -2.29 -13.32
CA GLN A 78 -4.54 -3.11 -13.43
C GLN A 78 -3.94 -3.37 -12.05
N ILE A 79 -3.19 -4.47 -11.95
CA ILE A 79 -2.36 -4.81 -10.81
C ILE A 79 -0.92 -4.73 -11.28
N GLN A 80 -0.08 -4.04 -10.53
CA GLN A 80 1.35 -3.96 -10.80
C GLN A 80 2.14 -4.14 -9.50
N ARG A 81 3.32 -4.73 -9.60
CA ARG A 81 4.27 -4.75 -8.50
C ARG A 81 5.27 -3.63 -8.71
N ILE A 82 5.29 -2.67 -7.77
CA ILE A 82 6.19 -1.53 -7.81
C ILE A 82 7.42 -1.83 -6.93
N ASN A 83 8.61 -1.56 -7.47
CA ASN A 83 9.88 -1.72 -6.74
C ASN A 83 10.04 -3.10 -6.05
N GLN A 84 9.39 -4.14 -6.56
CA GLN A 84 9.40 -5.50 -6.04
C GLN A 84 8.86 -5.66 -4.60
N SER A 85 8.30 -4.61 -4.00
CA SER A 85 7.88 -4.61 -2.60
C SER A 85 6.49 -4.06 -2.33
N VAL A 86 5.81 -3.54 -3.33
CA VAL A 86 4.49 -2.90 -3.17
C VAL A 86 3.56 -3.40 -4.27
N MET A 87 2.35 -3.78 -3.93
CA MET A 87 1.30 -4.00 -4.91
C MET A 87 0.57 -2.67 -5.18
N SER A 88 0.47 -2.27 -6.45
CA SER A 88 -0.38 -1.17 -6.90
C SER A 88 -1.63 -1.72 -7.57
N PHE A 89 -2.77 -1.23 -7.12
CA PHE A 89 -4.08 -1.40 -7.72
C PHE A 89 -4.54 -0.05 -8.27
N SER A 90 -4.54 0.11 -9.58
CA SER A 90 -4.80 1.39 -10.23
C SER A 90 -5.69 1.26 -11.44
N GLY A 91 -6.30 2.37 -11.86
CA GLY A 91 -7.18 2.36 -13.01
C GLY A 91 -8.04 3.61 -13.16
N ARG A 92 -9.17 3.45 -13.82
CA ARG A 92 -10.21 4.49 -13.99
C ARG A 92 -11.60 3.86 -13.96
N LEU A 93 -12.46 4.40 -13.11
CA LEU A 93 -13.86 4.00 -13.08
C LEU A 93 -14.64 4.62 -14.24
N SER A 94 -15.67 3.93 -14.69
CA SER A 94 -16.65 4.42 -15.63
C SER A 94 -18.06 4.11 -15.12
N LEU A 95 -18.93 5.11 -15.13
CA LEU A 95 -20.33 4.94 -14.74
C LEU A 95 -21.24 4.49 -15.90
N LYS A 96 -20.68 4.28 -17.09
CA LYS A 96 -21.44 3.78 -18.24
C LYS A 96 -22.00 2.39 -17.94
N ASN A 97 -23.18 2.11 -18.48
CA ASN A 97 -23.87 0.81 -18.37
C ASN A 97 -24.11 0.36 -16.91
N ASN A 98 -24.37 1.29 -16.00
CA ASN A 98 -24.50 1.04 -14.56
C ASN A 98 -23.23 0.48 -13.91
N GLY A 99 -22.06 0.73 -14.48
CA GLY A 99 -20.76 0.39 -13.92
C GLY A 99 -20.39 1.27 -12.71
N GLY A 100 -19.12 1.36 -12.42
CA GLY A 100 -18.54 2.24 -11.42
C GLY A 100 -18.00 1.50 -10.21
N PHE A 101 -17.38 0.32 -10.45
CA PHE A 101 -16.51 -0.32 -9.47
C PHE A 101 -15.36 -1.06 -10.14
N SER A 102 -14.31 -1.24 -9.37
CA SER A 102 -13.24 -2.17 -9.65
C SER A 102 -12.73 -2.75 -8.34
N SER A 103 -12.31 -4.01 -8.33
CA SER A 103 -11.73 -4.64 -7.16
C SER A 103 -10.56 -5.53 -7.52
N VAL A 104 -9.62 -5.64 -6.58
CA VAL A 104 -8.51 -6.58 -6.59
C VAL A 104 -8.71 -7.57 -5.46
N ARG A 105 -8.53 -8.86 -5.72
CA ARG A 105 -8.87 -9.93 -4.78
C ARG A 105 -7.82 -11.03 -4.80
N SER A 106 -7.72 -11.75 -3.68
CA SER A 106 -6.94 -12.98 -3.55
C SER A 106 -7.70 -14.00 -2.70
N PHE A 107 -7.40 -15.27 -2.90
CA PHE A 107 -7.91 -16.34 -2.04
C PHE A 107 -7.01 -16.53 -0.83
N LEU A 108 -7.61 -16.94 0.27
CA LEU A 108 -6.94 -17.37 1.49
C LEU A 108 -7.16 -18.87 1.69
N PRO A 109 -6.18 -19.57 2.29
CA PRO A 109 -6.41 -20.92 2.77
C PRO A 109 -7.60 -20.98 3.73
N GLU A 110 -8.30 -22.11 3.75
CA GLU A 110 -9.38 -22.31 4.71
C GLU A 110 -8.86 -22.13 6.15
N SER A 111 -9.65 -21.44 6.96
CA SER A 111 -9.33 -21.15 8.36
C SER A 111 -8.07 -20.29 8.62
N ALA A 112 -7.48 -19.67 7.59
CA ALA A 112 -6.32 -18.80 7.77
C ALA A 112 -6.55 -17.65 8.75
N LEU A 113 -7.80 -17.26 8.95
CA LEU A 113 -8.21 -16.20 9.87
C LEU A 113 -9.06 -16.70 11.05
N ALA A 114 -9.03 -18.01 11.36
CA ALA A 114 -9.92 -18.60 12.35
C ALA A 114 -9.73 -18.06 13.78
N SER A 115 -8.52 -17.67 14.13
CA SER A 115 -8.15 -17.16 15.46
C SER A 115 -8.07 -15.63 15.52
N PHE A 116 -8.48 -14.94 14.46
CA PHE A 116 -8.32 -13.49 14.34
C PHE A 116 -9.67 -12.77 14.25
N ASP A 117 -9.68 -11.53 14.72
CA ASP A 117 -10.88 -10.70 14.85
C ASP A 117 -10.99 -9.63 13.75
N GLY A 118 -9.98 -9.49 12.92
CA GLY A 118 -9.93 -8.47 11.89
C GLY A 118 -8.74 -8.56 10.96
N LEU A 119 -8.52 -7.46 10.27
CA LEU A 119 -7.39 -7.25 9.36
C LEU A 119 -6.68 -5.96 9.69
N THR A 120 -5.38 -5.95 9.56
CA THR A 120 -4.54 -4.74 9.56
C THR A 120 -3.74 -4.70 8.27
N PHE A 121 -3.64 -3.54 7.65
CA PHE A 121 -2.90 -3.40 6.40
C PHE A 121 -2.23 -2.04 6.28
N LYS A 122 -1.06 -2.01 5.64
CA LYS A 122 -0.30 -0.80 5.38
C LYS A 122 -0.47 -0.39 3.93
N ILE A 123 -1.00 0.81 3.74
CA ILE A 123 -1.38 1.34 2.45
C ILE A 123 -1.01 2.81 2.30
N ARG A 124 -1.01 3.28 1.07
CA ARG A 124 -1.16 4.70 0.70
C ARG A 124 -2.03 4.80 -0.55
N GLY A 125 -2.68 5.94 -0.74
CA GLY A 125 -3.59 6.14 -1.88
C GLY A 125 -3.67 7.59 -2.33
N ASP A 126 -4.67 7.87 -3.09
CA ASP A 126 -4.89 9.10 -3.86
C ASP A 126 -5.91 10.06 -3.20
N GLY A 127 -6.25 9.83 -1.95
CA GLY A 127 -7.25 10.63 -1.22
C GLY A 127 -8.69 10.17 -1.49
N ARG A 128 -8.89 9.05 -2.21
CA ARG A 128 -10.21 8.49 -2.50
C ARG A 128 -10.63 7.47 -1.42
N LEU A 129 -11.93 7.19 -1.39
CA LEU A 129 -12.54 6.22 -0.49
C LEU A 129 -12.49 4.83 -1.10
N TYR A 130 -11.86 3.90 -0.40
CA TYR A 130 -11.80 2.49 -0.75
C TYR A 130 -12.54 1.66 0.31
N SER A 131 -12.78 0.40 0.00
CA SER A 131 -13.21 -0.58 0.99
C SER A 131 -12.29 -1.79 0.97
N VAL A 132 -11.94 -2.31 2.15
CA VAL A 132 -11.47 -3.68 2.28
C VAL A 132 -12.67 -4.60 2.24
N LEU A 133 -12.52 -5.74 1.60
CA LEU A 133 -13.56 -6.76 1.54
C LEU A 133 -13.01 -8.14 1.91
N VAL A 134 -13.86 -8.93 2.56
CA VAL A 134 -13.63 -10.35 2.74
C VAL A 134 -14.78 -11.14 2.14
N THR A 135 -14.48 -12.34 1.65
CA THR A 135 -15.45 -13.25 1.03
C THR A 135 -15.44 -14.60 1.72
N THR A 136 -16.51 -15.34 1.55
CA THR A 136 -16.62 -16.75 1.94
C THR A 136 -16.63 -17.62 0.69
N GLN A 137 -16.92 -18.91 0.84
CA GLN A 137 -17.10 -19.83 -0.30
C GLN A 137 -18.17 -19.37 -1.30
N ASN A 138 -19.08 -18.47 -0.91
CA ASN A 138 -20.03 -17.85 -1.83
C ASN A 138 -19.49 -16.51 -2.38
N PRO A 139 -18.96 -16.45 -3.60
CA PRO A 139 -18.31 -15.25 -4.16
C PRO A 139 -19.27 -14.09 -4.45
N ARG A 140 -20.59 -14.31 -4.32
CA ARG A 140 -21.61 -13.26 -4.50
C ARG A 140 -21.85 -12.44 -3.23
N ILE A 141 -21.30 -12.91 -2.10
CA ILE A 141 -21.46 -12.29 -0.79
C ILE A 141 -20.08 -11.83 -0.35
N SER A 142 -19.98 -10.59 0.10
CA SER A 142 -18.78 -10.03 0.73
C SER A 142 -19.17 -9.24 1.97
N TRP A 143 -18.24 -9.10 2.90
CA TRP A 143 -18.31 -8.13 3.98
C TRP A 143 -17.29 -7.05 3.72
N GLN A 144 -17.66 -5.80 3.91
CA GLN A 144 -16.87 -4.65 3.51
C GLN A 144 -16.84 -3.60 4.61
N SER A 145 -15.70 -2.91 4.74
CA SER A 145 -15.54 -1.71 5.54
C SER A 145 -14.81 -0.66 4.73
N GLU A 146 -15.32 0.57 4.76
CA GLU A 146 -14.75 1.71 4.04
C GLU A 146 -13.59 2.32 4.83
N PHE A 147 -12.57 2.81 4.12
CA PHE A 147 -11.47 3.56 4.68
C PHE A 147 -11.03 4.67 3.72
N GLU A 148 -10.61 5.79 4.30
CA GLU A 148 -10.03 6.91 3.55
C GLU A 148 -8.55 6.67 3.30
N THR A 149 -8.04 7.23 2.21
CA THR A 149 -6.63 7.15 1.85
C THR A 149 -6.01 8.53 1.78
N ASN A 150 -4.68 8.59 1.85
CA ASN A 150 -3.89 9.79 1.59
C ASN A 150 -2.56 9.40 0.90
N GLU A 151 -1.77 10.38 0.48
CA GLU A 151 -0.50 10.16 -0.23
C GLU A 151 0.60 9.56 0.67
N GLY A 152 0.44 9.64 2.00
CA GLY A 152 1.37 9.07 2.98
C GLY A 152 1.04 7.60 3.29
N TRP A 153 2.05 6.83 3.72
CA TRP A 153 1.81 5.50 4.26
C TRP A 153 1.03 5.56 5.56
N GLN A 154 -0.03 4.78 5.64
CA GLN A 154 -0.87 4.65 6.82
C GLN A 154 -1.16 3.18 7.13
N ILE A 155 -1.39 2.87 8.39
CA ILE A 155 -1.84 1.57 8.86
C ILE A 155 -3.32 1.69 9.17
N VAL A 156 -4.10 0.80 8.61
CA VAL A 156 -5.56 0.72 8.81
C VAL A 156 -5.88 -0.62 9.44
N THR A 157 -6.60 -0.61 10.55
CA THR A 157 -7.13 -1.81 11.20
C THR A 157 -8.65 -1.83 11.05
N VAL A 158 -9.18 -2.98 10.66
CA VAL A 158 -10.61 -3.19 10.44
C VAL A 158 -11.05 -4.46 11.14
N PRO A 159 -11.77 -4.35 12.28
CA PRO A 159 -12.40 -5.48 12.94
C PRO A 159 -13.49 -6.10 12.08
N PHE A 160 -13.62 -7.43 12.13
CA PHE A 160 -14.64 -8.14 11.36
C PHE A 160 -16.07 -7.75 11.76
N ASP A 161 -16.27 -7.34 13.00
CA ASP A 161 -17.57 -6.95 13.51
C ASP A 161 -18.03 -5.56 13.03
N GLU A 162 -17.12 -4.73 12.50
CA GLU A 162 -17.43 -3.46 11.85
C GLU A 162 -17.80 -3.63 10.37
N MET A 163 -17.45 -4.76 9.77
CA MET A 163 -17.74 -5.02 8.38
C MET A 163 -19.25 -5.22 8.12
N ARG A 164 -19.73 -4.76 7.00
CA ARG A 164 -21.14 -4.86 6.57
C ARG A 164 -21.26 -5.76 5.36
N MET A 165 -22.25 -6.66 5.41
CA MET A 165 -22.52 -7.60 4.33
C MET A 165 -23.02 -6.85 3.08
N SER A 166 -22.52 -7.30 1.94
CA SER A 166 -22.95 -6.86 0.61
C SER A 166 -23.24 -8.08 -0.25
N VAL A 167 -24.36 -8.05 -0.96
CA VAL A 167 -24.75 -9.08 -1.93
C VAL A 167 -24.75 -8.44 -3.31
N ARG A 168 -23.84 -8.86 -4.19
CA ARG A 168 -23.70 -8.30 -5.54
C ARG A 168 -23.54 -6.77 -5.55
N GLY A 169 -22.83 -6.21 -4.55
CA GLY A 169 -22.61 -4.77 -4.40
C GLY A 169 -23.71 -4.01 -3.65
N TRP A 170 -24.82 -4.66 -3.27
CA TRP A 170 -25.87 -4.03 -2.49
C TRP A 170 -25.66 -4.28 -1.00
N LYS A 171 -25.54 -3.20 -0.22
CA LYS A 171 -25.41 -3.29 1.25
C LYS A 171 -26.67 -3.91 1.84
N VAL A 172 -26.52 -4.87 2.76
CA VAL A 172 -27.62 -5.56 3.46
C VAL A 172 -27.68 -5.06 4.88
N GLU A 173 -28.81 -4.44 5.23
CA GLU A 173 -29.03 -3.99 6.61
C GLU A 173 -29.30 -5.18 7.55
N ASN A 174 -28.91 -5.03 8.82
CA ASN A 174 -29.08 -6.06 9.86
C ASN A 174 -28.52 -7.45 9.47
N SER A 175 -27.47 -7.45 8.66
CA SER A 175 -26.81 -8.65 8.21
C SER A 175 -26.01 -9.34 9.33
N PRO A 176 -25.82 -10.66 9.26
CA PRO A 176 -24.95 -11.36 10.20
C PRO A 176 -23.51 -10.82 10.07
N LYS A 177 -22.82 -10.75 11.20
CA LYS A 177 -21.38 -10.44 11.23
C LYS A 177 -20.59 -11.60 10.63
N ILE A 178 -19.45 -11.26 10.03
CA ILE A 178 -18.49 -12.26 9.57
C ILE A 178 -17.63 -12.72 10.76
N VAL A 179 -17.20 -13.96 10.72
CA VAL A 179 -16.19 -14.52 11.64
C VAL A 179 -15.02 -15.04 10.83
N GLY A 180 -13.80 -14.87 11.35
CA GLY A 180 -12.56 -15.18 10.65
C GLY A 180 -12.50 -16.59 10.08
N SER A 181 -13.05 -17.59 10.79
CA SER A 181 -13.09 -19.01 10.35
C SER A 181 -13.88 -19.26 9.06
N LYS A 182 -14.71 -18.32 8.61
CA LYS A 182 -15.49 -18.41 7.37
C LYS A 182 -14.87 -17.64 6.21
N VAL A 183 -13.83 -16.86 6.47
CA VAL A 183 -13.17 -16.07 5.43
C VAL A 183 -12.32 -16.97 4.57
N THR A 184 -12.52 -16.89 3.25
CA THR A 184 -11.77 -17.65 2.23
C THR A 184 -11.16 -16.74 1.16
N GLY A 185 -11.35 -15.45 1.26
CA GLY A 185 -10.73 -14.48 0.36
C GLY A 185 -10.78 -13.08 0.91
N ILE A 186 -9.87 -12.26 0.40
CA ILE A 186 -9.67 -10.87 0.80
C ILE A 186 -9.49 -10.01 -0.46
N GLY A 187 -9.77 -8.72 -0.36
CA GLY A 187 -9.49 -7.78 -1.43
C GLY A 187 -9.76 -6.34 -1.07
N PHE A 188 -9.53 -5.49 -2.06
CA PHE A 188 -9.85 -4.07 -2.01
C PHE A 188 -10.77 -3.71 -3.18
N ILE A 189 -11.68 -2.80 -2.94
CA ILE A 189 -12.63 -2.33 -3.95
C ILE A 189 -12.72 -0.81 -3.90
N ILE A 190 -12.82 -0.20 -5.06
CA ILE A 190 -13.19 1.19 -5.22
C ILE A 190 -14.54 1.27 -5.94
N SER A 191 -15.47 2.03 -5.36
CA SER A 191 -16.83 2.20 -5.90
C SER A 191 -17.44 3.55 -5.55
N ASP A 192 -16.62 4.55 -5.32
CA ASP A 192 -16.99 5.91 -4.90
C ASP A 192 -17.71 6.74 -5.97
N LYS A 193 -17.89 6.18 -7.17
CA LYS A 193 -18.58 6.80 -8.32
C LYS A 193 -17.85 8.01 -8.94
N ILE A 194 -16.57 8.18 -8.65
CA ILE A 194 -15.74 9.22 -9.25
C ILE A 194 -15.03 8.65 -10.48
N GLN A 195 -15.19 9.27 -11.66
CA GLN A 195 -14.64 8.79 -12.94
C GLN A 195 -13.17 9.22 -13.20
N GLU A 196 -12.49 9.71 -12.18
CA GLU A 196 -11.07 10.06 -12.24
C GLU A 196 -10.18 8.82 -12.10
N PRO A 197 -8.89 8.90 -12.48
CA PRO A 197 -7.94 7.85 -12.17
C PRO A 197 -7.89 7.54 -10.68
N PHE A 198 -7.59 6.29 -10.34
CA PHE A 198 -7.39 5.87 -8.97
C PHE A 198 -6.08 5.10 -8.82
N ASN A 199 -5.51 5.16 -7.62
CA ASN A 199 -4.32 4.38 -7.26
C ASN A 199 -4.31 4.07 -5.76
N LEU A 200 -4.26 2.79 -5.43
CA LEU A 200 -4.05 2.28 -4.08
C LEU A 200 -2.78 1.43 -4.09
N GLU A 201 -1.85 1.75 -3.24
CA GLU A 201 -0.63 0.99 -3.02
C GLU A 201 -0.69 0.26 -1.69
N ILE A 202 -0.27 -1.00 -1.68
CA ILE A 202 -0.36 -1.90 -0.53
C ILE A 202 1.02 -2.50 -0.29
N ASP A 203 1.57 -2.28 0.91
CA ASP A 203 2.86 -2.80 1.36
C ASP A 203 2.70 -4.22 1.93
N TRP A 204 1.78 -4.38 2.87
CA TRP A 204 1.47 -5.67 3.47
C TRP A 204 0.03 -5.71 4.00
N ILE A 205 -0.47 -6.93 4.21
CA ILE A 205 -1.74 -7.23 4.85
C ILE A 205 -1.48 -8.29 5.91
N ALA A 206 -2.04 -8.11 7.09
CA ALA A 206 -1.89 -9.00 8.22
C ALA A 206 -3.23 -9.31 8.89
N ALA A 207 -3.27 -10.40 9.60
CA ALA A 207 -4.37 -10.72 10.49
C ALA A 207 -4.28 -9.85 11.75
N HIS A 208 -5.43 -9.47 12.32
CA HIS A 208 -5.54 -8.68 13.54
C HIS A 208 -6.22 -9.49 14.63
N GLU A 209 -5.64 -9.46 15.83
CA GLU A 209 -6.18 -10.05 17.05
C GLU A 209 -6.46 -8.91 18.02
N ASP A 210 -7.68 -8.82 18.53
CA ASP A 210 -8.01 -7.86 19.59
C ASP A 210 -7.29 -8.26 20.89
N SER A 211 -6.47 -7.35 21.39
CA SER A 211 -5.88 -7.48 22.72
C SER A 211 -6.97 -7.21 23.75
N GLY A 212 -7.69 -8.26 24.17
CA GLY A 212 -8.79 -8.20 25.14
C GLY A 212 -8.40 -7.65 26.53
#